data_58f6e9ef3b0c77b90aa726266dca87b9
#
_entry.id   58f6e9ef3b0c77b90aa726266dca87b9
#
_cell.length_a   1.000
_cell.length_b   1.000
_cell.length_c   1.000
_cell.angle_alpha   90.00
_cell.angle_beta   90.00
_cell.angle_gamma   90.00
#
_symmetry.space_group_name_H-M   'P 1'
#
loop_
_entity.id
_entity.type
_entity.pdbx_description
1 polymer ?
#
loop_
_entity_poly.entity_id
_entity_poly.type
_entity_poly.pdbx_seq_one_letter_code
_entity_poly.pdbx_strand_id
1 'polypeptide(L)'
;MSRRATNPERGLSRPNEPAVLILTSLASGTKHGYALAKDIEAFAGVTLGPGTLYGAITRLEERGLIEPVPGDDRRRPYRLTPAGRTALSSVVREMRVIADVGAARLGLGALVGVLAPRAAPGRPGWSW
;
A
#
# COMPACT_ATOMS: atom_id res chain seq x y z
N MET A 1 -26.85 4.79 4.30
CA MET A 1 -26.48 4.38 4.28
C MET A 1 -25.69 3.98 4.76
N SER A 2 -25.12 3.65 5.08
CA SER A 2 -24.45 3.24 5.42
C SER A 2 -23.96 2.41 5.68
N ARG A 3 -23.73 1.60 5.79
CA ARG A 3 -23.39 0.65 5.92
C ARG A 3 -22.26 0.28 5.55
N ARG A 4 -21.72 0.48 5.05
CA ARG A 4 -20.60 0.36 4.58
C ARG A 4 -19.64 0.13 5.57
N ALA A 5 -19.76 0.40 6.67
CA ALA A 5 -18.77 0.27 7.67
C ALA A 5 -18.35 -1.13 7.92
N THR A 6 -19.11 -2.08 7.49
CA THR A 6 -18.74 -3.46 7.74
C THR A 6 -17.82 -4.04 6.68
N ASN A 7 -17.55 -3.30 5.64
CA ASN A 7 -16.69 -3.82 4.58
C ASN A 7 -15.23 -3.63 4.98
N PRO A 8 -14.46 -4.70 5.16
CA PRO A 8 -13.07 -4.53 5.59
C PRO A 8 -12.20 -3.84 4.57
N GLU A 9 -12.64 -3.78 3.34
CA GLU A 9 -11.86 -3.09 2.33
C GLU A 9 -12.26 -1.65 2.15
N ARG A 10 -13.19 -1.17 2.98
CA ARG A 10 -13.59 0.16 2.86
C ARG A 10 -12.42 1.07 3.14
N GLY A 11 -12.20 2.08 2.39
CA GLY A 11 -11.06 2.95 2.53
C GLY A 11 -9.85 2.52 1.74
N LEU A 12 -9.95 1.37 1.06
CA LEU A 12 -8.86 0.90 0.25
C LEU A 12 -9.15 1.11 -1.23
N SER A 13 -10.05 2.02 -1.56
CA SER A 13 -10.45 2.18 -2.94
C SER A 13 -9.64 3.23 -3.69
N ARG A 14 -8.80 3.98 -2.99
CA ARG A 14 -8.03 5.03 -3.64
C ARG A 14 -6.55 4.81 -3.46
N PRO A 15 -5.76 5.05 -4.50
CA PRO A 15 -4.33 4.78 -4.42
C PRO A 15 -3.61 5.55 -3.32
N ASN A 16 -4.04 6.78 -3.04
CA ASN A 16 -3.36 7.57 -2.02
C ASN A 16 -3.96 7.47 -0.64
N GLU A 17 -4.88 6.54 -0.45
CA GLU A 17 -5.47 6.36 0.84
C GLU A 17 -4.38 5.91 1.81
N PRO A 18 -4.25 6.49 2.98
CA PRO A 18 -3.20 6.09 3.91
C PRO A 18 -3.17 4.60 4.19
N ALA A 19 -4.33 3.96 4.27
CA ALA A 19 -4.36 2.53 4.51
C ALA A 19 -3.67 1.75 3.40
N VAL A 20 -3.92 2.12 2.15
CA VAL A 20 -3.30 1.44 1.02
C VAL A 20 -1.80 1.66 1.02
N LEU A 21 -1.36 2.88 1.34
CA LEU A 21 0.06 3.18 1.35
C LEU A 21 0.78 2.39 2.45
N ILE A 22 0.15 2.27 3.61
CA ILE A 22 0.76 1.52 4.71
C ILE A 22 0.84 0.05 4.38
N LEU A 23 -0.23 -0.53 3.84
CA LEU A 23 -0.20 -1.94 3.47
C LEU A 23 0.86 -2.19 2.40
N THR A 24 0.97 -1.28 1.45
CA THR A 24 1.97 -1.41 0.39
C THR A 24 3.38 -1.40 0.96
N SER A 25 3.63 -0.47 1.88
CA SER A 25 4.94 -0.39 2.50
C SER A 25 5.27 -1.66 3.26
N LEU A 26 4.31 -2.18 4.02
CA LEU A 26 4.55 -3.38 4.81
C LEU A 26 4.67 -4.64 3.98
N ALA A 27 4.26 -4.59 2.72
CA ALA A 27 4.40 -5.75 1.85
C ALA A 27 5.86 -6.13 1.64
N SER A 28 6.77 -5.17 1.80
CA SER A 28 8.19 -5.47 1.63
C SER A 28 8.87 -5.88 2.94
N GLY A 29 8.17 -5.82 4.05
CA GLY A 29 8.77 -6.27 5.30
C GLY A 29 8.25 -5.49 6.48
N THR A 30 8.63 -5.94 7.65
CA THR A 30 8.24 -5.34 8.91
C THR A 30 8.83 -3.94 9.05
N LYS A 31 8.05 -2.99 9.53
CA LYS A 31 8.52 -1.62 9.74
C LYS A 31 7.81 -0.98 10.92
N HIS A 32 8.51 -0.11 11.63
CA HIS A 32 7.88 0.71 12.63
C HIS A 32 7.43 2.02 11.96
N GLY A 33 6.68 2.83 12.70
CA GLY A 33 6.00 4.00 12.11
C GLY A 33 6.90 4.94 11.36
N TYR A 34 8.08 5.26 11.92
CA TYR A 34 8.96 6.20 11.24
C TYR A 34 9.43 5.63 9.90
N ALA A 35 9.80 4.35 9.89
CA ALA A 35 10.24 3.73 8.65
C ALA A 35 9.12 3.64 7.63
N LEU A 36 7.87 3.42 8.10
CA LEU A 36 6.72 3.44 7.21
C LEU A 36 6.59 4.81 6.56
N ALA A 37 6.64 5.86 7.35
CA ALA A 37 6.47 7.21 6.81
C ALA A 37 7.54 7.53 5.79
N LYS A 38 8.78 7.14 6.07
CA LYS A 38 9.88 7.42 5.14
C LYS A 38 9.72 6.62 3.85
N ASP A 39 9.32 5.36 3.95
CA ASP A 39 9.14 4.54 2.77
C ASP A 39 8.01 5.07 1.90
N ILE A 40 6.90 5.45 2.52
CA ILE A 40 5.76 5.98 1.78
C ILE A 40 6.15 7.28 1.07
N GLU A 41 6.91 8.14 1.75
CA GLU A 41 7.36 9.36 1.12
C GLU A 41 8.23 9.05 -0.08
N ALA A 42 9.07 8.02 0.03
CA ALA A 42 9.99 7.67 -1.05
C ALA A 42 9.24 7.13 -2.28
N PHE A 43 8.26 6.24 -2.10
CA PHE A 43 7.64 5.65 -3.29
C PHE A 43 6.40 6.40 -3.76
N ALA A 44 5.72 7.12 -2.88
CA ALA A 44 4.47 7.78 -3.27
C ALA A 44 4.58 9.29 -3.29
N GLY A 45 5.63 9.84 -2.71
CA GLY A 45 5.76 11.29 -2.63
C GLY A 45 4.77 11.93 -1.67
N VAL A 46 4.20 11.13 -0.77
CA VAL A 46 3.19 11.60 0.16
C VAL A 46 3.78 11.66 1.55
N THR A 47 3.60 12.79 2.23
CA THR A 47 4.05 12.93 3.60
C THR A 47 2.85 12.77 4.52
N LEU A 48 2.86 11.73 5.35
CA LEU A 48 1.78 11.51 6.29
C LEU A 48 2.19 12.09 7.64
N GLY A 49 1.34 12.95 8.18
CA GLY A 49 1.58 13.46 9.52
C GLY A 49 1.35 12.38 10.55
N PRO A 50 1.86 12.59 11.78
CA PRO A 50 1.76 11.54 12.80
C PRO A 50 0.34 11.13 13.13
N GLY A 51 -0.58 12.07 13.19
CA GLY A 51 -1.97 11.73 13.50
C GLY A 51 -2.58 10.86 12.43
N THR A 52 -2.36 11.21 11.17
CA THR A 52 -2.90 10.43 10.07
C THR A 52 -2.25 9.06 10.03
N LEU A 53 -0.94 9.00 10.18
CA LEU A 53 -0.21 7.74 10.13
C LEU A 53 -0.67 6.80 11.25
N TYR A 54 -0.60 7.25 12.49
CA TYR A 54 -0.91 6.36 13.59
C TYR A 54 -2.40 6.06 13.72
N GLY A 55 -3.25 7.00 13.28
CA GLY A 55 -4.68 6.72 13.19
C GLY A 55 -4.97 5.62 12.19
N ALA A 56 -4.31 5.65 11.05
CA ALA A 56 -4.51 4.61 10.04
C ALA A 56 -3.95 3.27 10.52
N ILE A 57 -2.79 3.30 11.19
CA ILE A 57 -2.22 2.07 11.74
C ILE A 57 -3.21 1.44 12.73
N THR A 58 -3.78 2.24 13.62
CA THR A 58 -4.73 1.73 14.59
C THR A 58 -5.93 1.09 13.90
N ARG A 59 -6.47 1.74 12.89
CA ARG A 59 -7.63 1.19 12.20
C ARG A 59 -7.29 -0.08 11.45
N LEU A 60 -6.13 -0.15 10.85
CA LEU A 60 -5.71 -1.37 10.14
C LEU A 60 -5.52 -2.51 11.12
N GLU A 61 -4.96 -2.20 12.29
CA GLU A 61 -4.77 -3.22 13.31
C GLU A 61 -6.12 -3.71 13.81
N GLU A 62 -7.07 -2.81 14.02
CA GLU A 62 -8.41 -3.19 14.47
C GLU A 62 -9.12 -4.07 13.47
N ARG A 63 -8.83 -3.89 12.20
CA ARG A 63 -9.44 -4.71 11.17
C ARG A 63 -8.69 -6.02 10.94
N GLY A 64 -7.60 -6.22 11.64
CA GLY A 64 -6.84 -7.45 11.50
C GLY A 64 -5.98 -7.53 10.25
N LEU A 65 -5.70 -6.38 9.63
CA LEU A 65 -4.92 -6.37 8.40
C LEU A 65 -3.43 -6.21 8.65
N ILE A 66 -3.06 -5.67 9.82
CA ILE A 66 -1.67 -5.63 10.24
C ILE A 66 -1.64 -6.01 11.71
N GLU A 67 -0.46 -6.36 12.19
CA GLU A 67 -0.31 -6.73 13.59
C GLU A 67 1.06 -6.31 14.07
N PRO A 68 1.18 -6.00 15.36
CA PRO A 68 2.49 -5.66 15.90
C PRO A 68 3.34 -6.92 15.97
N VAL A 69 4.63 -6.75 15.75
CA VAL A 69 5.56 -7.86 15.84
C VAL A 69 5.99 -7.97 17.29
N PRO A 70 5.94 -9.15 17.88
CA PRO A 70 6.35 -9.29 19.27
C PRO A 70 7.83 -9.00 19.44
N GLY A 71 8.19 -8.49 20.60
CA GLY A 71 9.57 -8.22 20.90
C GLY A 71 9.71 -7.05 21.81
N ASP A 72 10.94 -6.66 22.05
CA ASP A 72 11.24 -5.59 22.96
C ASP A 72 11.41 -4.24 22.33
N ASP A 73 11.17 -4.14 21.04
CA ASP A 73 11.39 -2.90 20.35
C ASP A 73 10.35 -1.88 20.78
N ARG A 74 10.79 -0.80 21.45
CA ARG A 74 9.90 0.21 21.90
C ARG A 74 9.22 0.89 20.76
N ARG A 75 9.73 0.86 19.55
CA ARG A 75 9.13 1.51 18.41
C ARG A 75 7.97 0.73 17.82
N ARG A 76 7.71 -0.48 18.31
CA ARG A 76 6.57 -1.25 17.87
C ARG A 76 6.50 -1.43 16.37
N PRO A 77 7.26 -2.36 15.83
CA PRO A 77 7.15 -2.63 14.39
C PRO A 77 5.88 -3.40 14.08
N TYR A 78 5.42 -3.25 12.84
CA TYR A 78 4.20 -3.89 12.37
C TYR A 78 4.49 -4.72 11.13
N ARG A 79 3.61 -5.67 10.87
CA ARG A 79 3.72 -6.49 9.66
C ARG A 79 2.33 -6.78 9.12
N LEU A 80 2.25 -7.17 7.85
CA LEU A 80 0.98 -7.58 7.28
C LEU A 80 0.56 -8.90 7.87
N THR A 81 -0.75 -9.06 8.10
CA THR A 81 -1.31 -10.36 8.39
C THR A 81 -1.66 -11.03 7.06
N PRO A 82 -1.99 -12.32 7.05
CA PRO A 82 -2.49 -12.94 5.82
C PRO A 82 -3.72 -12.22 5.28
N ALA A 83 -4.61 -11.75 6.16
CA ALA A 83 -5.77 -10.99 5.71
C ALA A 83 -5.35 -9.67 5.08
N GLY A 84 -4.33 -9.02 5.64
CA GLY A 84 -3.82 -7.78 5.06
C GLY A 84 -3.23 -8.00 3.69
N ARG A 85 -2.51 -9.10 3.51
CA ARG A 85 -1.93 -9.42 2.22
C ARG A 85 -3.03 -9.68 1.19
N THR A 86 -4.08 -10.38 1.58
CA THR A 86 -5.20 -10.63 0.69
C THR A 86 -5.91 -9.35 0.30
N ALA A 87 -6.15 -8.47 1.28
CA ALA A 87 -6.82 -7.20 1.01
C ALA A 87 -6.00 -6.34 0.07
N LEU A 88 -4.70 -6.27 0.30
CA LEU A 88 -3.84 -5.46 -0.57
C LEU A 88 -3.81 -6.05 -1.97
N SER A 89 -3.74 -7.38 -2.09
CA SER A 89 -3.73 -8.01 -3.40
C SER A 89 -4.98 -7.67 -4.21
N SER A 90 -6.11 -7.64 -3.55
CA SER A 90 -7.37 -7.32 -4.21
C SER A 90 -7.35 -5.88 -4.73
N VAL A 91 -6.90 -4.95 -3.90
CA VAL A 91 -6.83 -3.55 -4.29
C VAL A 91 -5.86 -3.35 -5.44
N VAL A 92 -4.70 -4.00 -5.38
CA VAL A 92 -3.70 -3.86 -6.42
C VAL A 92 -4.25 -4.38 -7.75
N ARG A 93 -4.95 -5.50 -7.72
CA ARG A 93 -5.53 -6.04 -8.95
C ARG A 93 -6.54 -5.09 -9.56
N GLU A 94 -7.38 -4.49 -8.73
CA GLU A 94 -8.36 -3.54 -9.24
C GLU A 94 -7.69 -2.30 -9.81
N MET A 95 -6.66 -1.81 -9.17
CA MET A 95 -5.95 -0.66 -9.68
C MET A 95 -5.29 -0.96 -11.02
N ARG A 96 -4.75 -2.17 -11.15
CA ARG A 96 -4.10 -2.53 -12.40
C ARG A 96 -5.08 -2.63 -13.55
N VAL A 97 -6.27 -3.16 -13.31
CA VAL A 97 -7.28 -3.25 -14.35
C VAL A 97 -7.63 -1.85 -14.85
N ILE A 98 -7.87 -0.93 -13.93
CA ILE A 98 -8.24 0.43 -14.31
C ILE A 98 -7.08 1.12 -15.01
N ALA A 99 -5.88 0.95 -14.48
CA ALA A 99 -4.72 1.58 -15.10
C ALA A 99 -4.50 1.04 -16.51
N ASP A 100 -4.68 -0.27 -16.71
CA ASP A 100 -4.48 -0.87 -18.01
C ASP A 100 -5.53 -0.39 -19.02
N VAL A 101 -6.78 -0.34 -18.60
CA VAL A 101 -7.84 0.14 -19.48
C VAL A 101 -7.61 1.61 -19.85
N GLY A 102 -7.28 2.43 -18.85
CA GLY A 102 -7.02 3.84 -19.11
C GLY A 102 -5.83 4.05 -20.03
N ALA A 103 -4.76 3.31 -19.79
CA ALA A 103 -3.57 3.43 -20.60
C ALA A 103 -3.87 3.04 -22.06
N ALA A 104 -4.63 1.96 -22.23
CA ALA A 104 -4.97 1.53 -23.59
C ALA A 104 -5.80 2.57 -24.30
N ARG A 105 -6.78 3.13 -23.62
CA ARG A 105 -7.66 4.11 -24.25
C ARG A 105 -6.96 5.42 -24.54
N LEU A 106 -5.94 5.75 -23.79
CA LEU A 106 -5.16 6.95 -24.03
C LEU A 106 -3.99 6.72 -24.99
N GLY A 107 -3.80 5.47 -25.41
CA GLY A 107 -2.68 5.17 -26.29
C GLY A 107 -1.34 5.08 -25.59
N LEU A 108 -1.36 4.85 -24.26
CA LEU A 108 -0.12 4.80 -23.51
C LEU A 108 0.36 3.39 -23.26
N GLY A 109 -0.40 2.39 -23.61
CA GLY A 109 -0.05 1.03 -23.26
C GLY A 109 1.30 0.61 -23.80
N ALA A 110 1.55 0.85 -25.07
CA ALA A 110 2.79 0.42 -25.66
C ALA A 110 3.96 1.19 -25.09
N LEU A 111 3.78 2.45 -24.84
CA LEU A 111 4.83 3.26 -24.30
C LEU A 111 5.18 2.83 -22.89
N VAL A 112 4.20 2.54 -22.09
CA VAL A 112 4.44 2.09 -20.74
C VAL A 112 5.17 0.74 -20.78
N GLY A 113 4.77 -0.13 -21.65
CA GLY A 113 5.43 -1.41 -21.77
C GLY A 113 6.87 -1.28 -22.18
N VAL A 114 7.18 -0.31 -23.00
CA VAL A 114 8.55 -0.12 -23.42
C VAL A 114 9.38 0.41 -22.29
N LEU A 115 8.84 1.32 -21.52
CA LEU A 115 9.61 1.89 -20.44
C LEU A 115 9.75 1.02 -19.24
N ALA A 116 8.70 0.36 -18.90
CA ALA A 116 8.69 -0.43 -17.69
C ALA A 116 9.77 -1.49 -17.63
N PRO A 117 9.92 -2.27 -18.60
CA PRO A 117 10.86 -3.32 -18.51
C PRO A 117 12.24 -2.86 -18.34
N ARG A 118 12.55 -1.75 -18.90
CA ARG A 118 13.80 -1.38 -18.76
C ARG A 118 14.06 -0.86 -17.51
N ALA A 119 13.25 -0.40 -16.89
CA ALA A 119 13.55 0.07 -15.63
C ALA A 119 13.93 -1.04 -14.87
N ALA A 120 13.39 -2.06 -15.17
CA ALA A 120 13.58 -3.13 -14.44
C ALA A 120 14.78 -3.73 -14.47
N PRO A 121 15.31 -3.91 -15.41
CA PRO A 121 16.34 -4.70 -15.41
C PRO A 121 17.05 -4.28 -14.34
N GLY A 122 17.22 -3.71 -14.15
CA GLY A 122 17.89 -3.36 -13.27
C GLY A 122 17.34 -3.18 -12.16
N ARG A 123 16.66 -3.02 -12.03
CA ARG A 123 16.24 -2.69 -11.03
C ARG A 123 15.44 -3.29 -10.66
N PRO A 124 15.51 -4.03 -10.34
CA PRO A 124 14.64 -4.69 -10.03
C PRO A 124 13.97 -4.21 -9.11
N GLY A 125 13.95 -4.21 -8.87
CA GLY A 125 13.37 -3.83 -8.13
C GLY A 125 12.54 -2.95 -8.44
N TRP A 126 12.39 -2.60 -8.66
CA TRP A 126 11.69 -1.74 -8.86
C TRP A 126 11.03 -1.83 -9.72
N SER A 127 11.07 -2.03 -9.90
CA SER A 127 10.66 -2.03 -10.63
C SER A 127 9.68 -1.63 -11.03
N TRP A 128 9.25 -1.40 -11.01
CA TRP A 128 8.34 -0.93 -11.34
C TRP A 128 7.60 -1.35 -11.17
#